data_51afbbf148b3d039fdfb9ef23d35eff3
#
_entry.id   51afbbf148b3d039fdfb9ef23d35eff3
#
_cell.length_a   1.000
_cell.length_b   1.000
_cell.length_c   1.000
_cell.angle_alpha   90.00
_cell.angle_beta   90.00
_cell.angle_gamma   90.00
#
_symmetry.space_group_name_H-M   'P 1'
#
loop_
_entity.id
_entity.type
_entity.pdbx_description
1 polymer ?
#
loop_
_entity_poly.entity_id
_entity_poly.type
_entity_poly.pdbx_seq_one_letter_code
_entity_poly.pdbx_strand_id
1 'polypeptide(L)'
;CIEDIEFSNKPVAISHENPTFFHKSIRNIDDDVLKQLANKNGFIGLSLYPYHLKNLGECTAEEFCSMIKELINLIGEDNIGIGSDLCLNWPDDVVMWMRNGKWTKKIDYGESKDKNPKWPKLPSWYKQPSDLKNLVYNNV
;
A
#
# COMPACT_ATOMS: atom_id res chain seq x y z
N CYS A 1 5.87 7.21 -12.28
CA CYS A 1 6.35 5.88 -11.84
C CYS A 1 6.93 5.06 -12.99
N ILE A 2 6.21 4.86 -14.12
CA ILE A 2 6.74 4.11 -15.29
C ILE A 2 8.00 4.79 -15.82
N GLU A 3 7.95 6.08 -16.05
CA GLU A 3 9.09 6.87 -16.52
C GLU A 3 10.29 6.79 -15.57
N ASP A 4 10.06 6.82 -14.26
CA ASP A 4 11.13 6.67 -13.26
C ASP A 4 11.81 5.31 -13.37
N ILE A 5 11.04 4.24 -13.59
CA ILE A 5 11.58 2.88 -13.79
C ILE A 5 12.35 2.80 -15.11
N GLU A 6 11.81 3.37 -16.18
CA GLU A 6 12.39 3.30 -17.51
C GLU A 6 13.74 4.03 -17.59
N PHE A 7 13.80 5.26 -17.11
CA PHE A 7 14.97 6.14 -17.25
C PHE A 7 15.99 6.02 -16.11
N SER A 8 15.67 5.35 -15.01
CA SER A 8 16.62 5.16 -13.92
C SER A 8 17.74 4.21 -14.29
N ASN A 9 18.98 4.61 -13.99
CA ASN A 9 20.17 3.75 -14.06
C ASN A 9 20.41 2.98 -12.74
N LYS A 10 19.51 3.13 -11.77
CA LYS A 10 19.57 2.45 -10.46
C LYS A 10 18.25 1.73 -10.20
N PRO A 11 18.24 0.69 -9.35
CA PRO A 11 17.01 0.09 -8.89
C PRO A 11 16.04 1.13 -8.32
N VAL A 12 14.77 1.05 -8.70
CA VAL A 12 13.70 1.93 -8.22
C VAL A 12 12.94 1.21 -7.11
N ALA A 13 12.60 1.91 -6.04
CA ALA A 13 11.74 1.41 -4.99
C ALA A 13 10.37 2.10 -5.02
N ILE A 14 9.31 1.31 -5.13
CA ILE A 14 7.95 1.73 -4.84
C ILE A 14 7.72 1.44 -3.37
N SER A 15 7.67 2.49 -2.53
CA SER A 15 7.83 2.32 -1.08
C SER A 15 6.61 1.71 -0.37
N HIS A 16 5.36 1.96 -0.84
CA HIS A 16 4.13 1.56 -0.15
C HIS A 16 2.90 1.55 -1.05
N GLU A 17 2.79 0.54 -1.91
CA GLU A 17 1.65 0.33 -2.82
C GLU A 17 1.31 -1.16 -2.87
N ASN A 18 0.17 -1.52 -3.50
CA ASN A 18 -0.23 -2.89 -3.72
C ASN A 18 -0.52 -3.14 -5.21
N PRO A 19 -0.61 -4.41 -5.67
CA PRO A 19 -1.01 -4.72 -7.04
C PRO A 19 -2.49 -4.38 -7.32
N THR A 20 -2.80 -3.95 -8.55
CA THR A 20 -4.19 -3.69 -8.96
C THR A 20 -5.03 -4.97 -9.05
N PHE A 21 -4.43 -6.15 -9.26
CA PHE A 21 -5.15 -7.41 -9.22
C PHE A 21 -5.72 -7.72 -7.83
N PHE A 22 -5.07 -7.24 -6.77
CA PHE A 22 -5.56 -7.39 -5.40
C PHE A 22 -6.70 -6.44 -5.08
N HIS A 23 -6.51 -5.16 -5.40
CA HIS A 23 -7.52 -4.12 -5.20
C HIS A 23 -7.33 -3.01 -6.22
N LYS A 24 -8.37 -2.73 -6.99
CA LYS A 24 -8.33 -1.67 -7.99
C LYS A 24 -8.51 -0.31 -7.33
N SER A 25 -7.42 0.35 -7.06
CA SER A 25 -7.38 1.74 -6.58
C SER A 25 -6.46 2.57 -7.49
N ILE A 26 -6.60 3.89 -7.40
CA ILE A 26 -5.79 4.82 -8.23
C ILE A 26 -4.30 4.82 -7.82
N ARG A 27 -3.98 4.31 -6.64
CA ARG A 27 -2.63 4.22 -6.09
C ARG A 27 -1.96 2.87 -6.38
N ASN A 28 -2.76 1.82 -6.49
CA ASN A 28 -2.20 0.48 -6.72
C ASN A 28 -1.62 0.33 -8.12
N ILE A 29 -0.68 -0.58 -8.28
CA ILE A 29 0.22 -0.69 -9.42
C ILE A 29 -0.21 -1.84 -10.33
N ASP A 30 -0.21 -1.59 -11.64
CA ASP A 30 -0.54 -2.60 -12.65
C ASP A 30 0.60 -3.62 -12.83
N ASP A 31 0.23 -4.84 -13.21
CA ASP A 31 1.14 -5.98 -13.38
C ASP A 31 2.31 -5.70 -14.32
N ASP A 32 2.06 -4.97 -15.41
CA ASP A 32 3.10 -4.66 -16.38
C ASP A 32 4.17 -3.71 -15.80
N VAL A 33 3.76 -2.78 -14.93
CA VAL A 33 4.68 -1.89 -14.22
C VAL A 33 5.49 -2.67 -13.18
N LEU A 34 4.84 -3.62 -12.48
CA LEU A 34 5.51 -4.50 -11.51
C LEU A 34 6.56 -5.38 -12.18
N LYS A 35 6.26 -5.96 -13.34
CA LYS A 35 7.23 -6.72 -14.14
C LYS A 35 8.42 -5.87 -14.60
N GLN A 36 8.16 -4.63 -15.07
CA GLN A 36 9.22 -3.71 -15.44
C GLN A 36 10.10 -3.36 -14.24
N LEU A 37 9.50 -3.11 -13.07
CA LEU A 37 10.21 -2.86 -11.82
C LEU A 37 11.16 -4.01 -11.48
N ALA A 38 10.65 -5.25 -11.48
CA ALA A 38 11.43 -6.45 -11.18
C ALA A 38 12.57 -6.67 -12.21
N ASN A 39 12.32 -6.47 -13.50
CA ASN A 39 13.33 -6.58 -14.55
C ASN A 39 14.50 -5.58 -14.39
N LYS A 40 14.28 -4.51 -13.66
CA LYS A 40 15.30 -3.50 -13.30
C LYS A 40 15.89 -3.73 -11.89
N ASN A 41 15.66 -4.90 -11.29
CA ASN A 41 16.02 -5.21 -9.90
C ASN A 41 15.42 -4.20 -8.91
N GLY A 42 14.26 -3.65 -9.23
CA GLY A 42 13.52 -2.75 -8.37
C GLY A 42 12.72 -3.50 -7.32
N PHE A 43 12.07 -2.78 -6.44
CA PHE A 43 11.45 -3.32 -5.23
C PHE A 43 10.10 -2.66 -4.98
N ILE A 44 9.11 -3.44 -4.54
CA ILE A 44 7.83 -2.93 -4.03
C ILE A 44 7.67 -3.23 -2.54
N GLY A 45 7.39 -2.18 -1.75
CA GLY A 45 6.94 -2.29 -0.36
C GLY A 45 5.41 -2.38 -0.34
N LEU A 46 4.88 -3.48 0.20
CA LEU A 46 3.44 -3.71 0.27
C LEU A 46 2.78 -2.86 1.34
N SER A 47 1.78 -2.09 0.93
CA SER A 47 1.05 -1.18 1.79
C SER A 47 0.02 -1.92 2.66
N LEU A 48 -0.09 -1.48 3.91
CA LEU A 48 -1.14 -1.90 4.85
C LEU A 48 -2.14 -0.78 5.12
N TYR A 49 -2.04 0.31 4.34
CA TYR A 49 -3.01 1.39 4.39
C TYR A 49 -4.37 0.93 3.83
N PRO A 50 -5.47 1.10 4.58
CA PRO A 50 -6.75 0.46 4.25
C PRO A 50 -7.27 0.73 2.84
N TYR A 51 -7.09 1.93 2.29
CA TYR A 51 -7.56 2.24 0.92
C TYR A 51 -6.77 1.55 -0.19
N HIS A 52 -5.64 0.93 0.13
CA HIS A 52 -4.86 0.10 -0.81
C HIS A 52 -5.22 -1.39 -0.70
N LEU A 53 -6.04 -1.76 0.30
CA LEU A 53 -6.38 -3.14 0.60
C LEU A 53 -7.76 -3.52 0.04
N LYS A 54 -7.90 -4.76 -0.39
CA LYS A 54 -9.19 -5.38 -0.68
C LYS A 54 -10.05 -5.36 0.58
N ASN A 55 -11.32 -5.00 0.46
CA ASN A 55 -12.24 -4.87 1.59
C ASN A 55 -11.82 -3.82 2.64
N LEU A 56 -10.88 -2.91 2.31
CA LEU A 56 -10.41 -1.85 3.19
C LEU A 56 -9.89 -2.41 4.55
N GLY A 57 -10.35 -1.84 5.66
CA GLY A 57 -9.99 -2.28 7.00
C GLY A 57 -10.55 -3.65 7.43
N GLU A 58 -11.38 -4.27 6.59
CA GLU A 58 -11.87 -5.64 6.81
C GLU A 58 -11.04 -6.69 6.04
N CYS A 59 -9.97 -6.27 5.36
CA CYS A 59 -9.02 -7.19 4.73
C CYS A 59 -8.47 -8.17 5.75
N THR A 60 -8.53 -9.48 5.44
CA THR A 60 -7.98 -10.51 6.32
C THR A 60 -6.49 -10.75 6.05
N ALA A 61 -5.79 -11.36 7.02
CA ALA A 61 -4.39 -11.75 6.84
C ALA A 61 -4.24 -12.77 5.71
N GLU A 62 -5.20 -13.68 5.57
CA GLU A 62 -5.22 -14.70 4.52
C GLU A 62 -5.37 -14.08 3.13
N GLU A 63 -6.23 -13.08 2.97
CA GLU A 63 -6.39 -12.34 1.71
C GLU A 63 -5.08 -11.63 1.34
N PHE A 64 -4.42 -11.00 2.32
CA PHE A 64 -3.15 -10.31 2.11
C PHE A 64 -2.02 -11.30 1.77
N CYS A 65 -1.91 -12.43 2.48
CA CYS A 65 -0.95 -13.49 2.17
C CYS A 65 -1.18 -14.12 0.80
N SER A 66 -2.45 -14.29 0.39
CA SER A 66 -2.78 -14.80 -0.94
C SER A 66 -2.31 -13.86 -2.04
N MET A 67 -2.47 -12.56 -1.84
CA MET A 67 -1.92 -11.53 -2.73
C MET A 67 -0.39 -11.61 -2.82
N ILE A 68 0.31 -11.79 -1.67
CA ILE A 68 1.77 -11.93 -1.65
C ILE A 68 2.20 -13.15 -2.48
N LYS A 69 1.53 -14.31 -2.32
CA LYS A 69 1.85 -15.52 -3.09
C LYS A 69 1.68 -15.31 -4.59
N GLU A 70 0.62 -14.64 -5.01
CA GLU A 70 0.39 -14.30 -6.42
C GLU A 70 1.46 -13.33 -6.95
N LEU A 71 1.83 -12.33 -6.15
CA LEU A 71 2.87 -11.37 -6.50
C LEU A 71 4.26 -12.01 -6.59
N ILE A 72 4.60 -12.97 -5.70
CA ILE A 72 5.85 -13.76 -5.79
C ILE A 72 5.92 -14.49 -7.12
N ASN A 73 4.81 -15.10 -7.56
CA ASN A 73 4.76 -15.77 -8.86
C ASN A 73 4.94 -14.80 -10.04
N LEU A 74 4.54 -13.53 -9.86
CA LEU A 74 4.59 -12.52 -10.90
C LEU A 74 5.99 -11.89 -11.05
N ILE A 75 6.65 -11.54 -9.93
CA ILE A 75 7.87 -10.74 -9.92
C ILE A 75 9.02 -11.30 -9.08
N GLY A 76 8.85 -12.43 -8.42
CA GLY A 76 9.85 -13.03 -7.53
C GLY A 76 9.87 -12.43 -6.12
N GLU A 77 10.30 -13.23 -5.15
CA GLU A 77 10.29 -12.85 -3.72
C GLU A 77 11.31 -11.75 -3.38
N ASP A 78 12.44 -11.71 -4.06
CA ASP A 78 13.51 -10.73 -3.82
C ASP A 78 13.11 -9.28 -4.13
N ASN A 79 12.02 -9.10 -4.88
CA ASN A 79 11.53 -7.78 -5.29
C ASN A 79 10.39 -7.26 -4.40
N ILE A 80 10.09 -7.95 -3.28
CA ILE A 80 8.92 -7.68 -2.45
C ILE A 80 9.34 -7.44 -0.99
N GLY A 81 8.68 -6.50 -0.33
CA GLY A 81 8.81 -6.27 1.10
C GLY A 81 7.58 -5.60 1.68
N ILE A 82 7.66 -5.17 2.92
CA ILE A 82 6.56 -4.46 3.59
C ILE A 82 6.87 -2.98 3.68
N GLY A 83 5.99 -2.17 3.09
CA GLY A 83 5.98 -0.72 3.19
C GLY A 83 4.67 -0.24 3.80
N SER A 84 4.48 -0.47 5.09
CA SER A 84 3.17 -0.46 5.76
C SER A 84 2.38 0.83 5.65
N ASP A 85 3.02 1.97 5.45
CA ASP A 85 2.41 3.31 5.51
C ASP A 85 1.63 3.55 6.83
N LEU A 86 2.08 2.91 7.91
CA LEU A 86 1.42 2.97 9.20
C LEU A 86 1.74 4.27 9.92
N CYS A 87 0.70 5.02 10.23
CA CYS A 87 0.78 6.21 11.09
C CYS A 87 0.08 5.92 12.42
N LEU A 88 0.80 6.02 13.51
CA LEU A 88 0.27 5.77 14.85
C LEU A 88 -0.06 7.09 15.56
N ASN A 89 -1.16 7.07 16.32
CA ASN A 89 -1.55 8.17 17.22
C ASN A 89 -1.76 9.53 16.52
N TRP A 90 -2.16 9.51 15.26
CA TRP A 90 -2.49 10.74 14.56
C TRP A 90 -3.92 11.16 14.89
N PRO A 91 -4.13 12.39 15.39
CA PRO A 91 -5.44 12.89 15.70
C PRO A 91 -6.23 13.26 14.44
N ASP A 92 -7.57 13.29 14.54
CA ASP A 92 -8.47 13.52 13.42
C ASP A 92 -8.23 14.87 12.71
N ASP A 93 -7.78 15.91 13.45
CA ASP A 93 -7.46 17.21 12.89
C ASP A 93 -6.26 17.16 11.93
N VAL A 94 -5.28 16.30 12.18
CA VAL A 94 -4.17 16.07 11.25
C VAL A 94 -4.67 15.39 9.98
N VAL A 95 -5.59 14.44 10.10
CA VAL A 95 -6.22 13.79 8.94
C VAL A 95 -6.98 14.80 8.10
N MET A 96 -7.77 15.67 8.74
CA MET A 96 -8.47 16.78 8.09
C MET A 96 -7.50 17.69 7.35
N TRP A 97 -6.38 18.04 8.00
CA TRP A 97 -5.36 18.89 7.40
C TRP A 97 -4.71 18.22 6.17
N MET A 98 -4.39 16.93 6.25
CA MET A 98 -3.82 16.18 5.13
C MET A 98 -4.77 16.09 3.94
N ARG A 99 -6.06 15.85 4.20
CA ARG A 99 -7.09 15.70 3.17
C ARG A 99 -7.43 17.03 2.49
N ASN A 100 -7.56 18.09 3.26
CA ASN A 100 -7.88 19.42 2.73
C ASN A 100 -6.65 20.15 2.16
N GLY A 101 -5.45 19.64 2.42
CA GLY A 101 -4.20 20.28 2.05
C GLY A 101 -3.88 21.52 2.89
N LYS A 102 -2.61 21.79 3.10
CA LYS A 102 -2.16 22.99 3.84
C LYS A 102 -2.45 24.28 3.09
N TRP A 103 -2.39 24.21 1.79
CA TRP A 103 -2.38 25.38 0.92
C TRP A 103 -3.72 25.62 0.23
N THR A 104 -4.59 24.63 0.14
CA THR A 104 -5.91 24.76 -0.46
C THR A 104 -6.94 24.01 0.38
N LYS A 105 -7.99 24.71 0.79
CA LYS A 105 -9.14 24.09 1.48
C LYS A 105 -10.18 23.49 0.51
N LYS A 106 -9.91 23.54 -0.80
CA LYS A 106 -10.87 23.16 -1.85
C LYS A 106 -10.55 21.84 -2.53
N ILE A 107 -9.32 21.31 -2.38
CA ILE A 107 -8.87 20.10 -3.03
C ILE A 107 -8.73 19.01 -1.97
N ASP A 108 -9.47 17.93 -2.17
CA ASP A 108 -9.32 16.71 -1.40
C ASP A 108 -8.22 15.87 -2.06
N TYR A 109 -7.09 15.71 -1.39
CA TYR A 109 -5.97 14.90 -1.86
C TYR A 109 -6.11 13.43 -1.51
N GLY A 110 -7.20 13.04 -0.84
CA GLY A 110 -7.46 11.67 -0.46
C GLY A 110 -8.51 10.99 -1.35
N GLU A 111 -8.61 9.69 -1.23
CA GLU A 111 -9.61 8.87 -1.92
C GLU A 111 -11.01 8.99 -1.29
N SER A 112 -11.11 9.54 -0.09
CA SER A 112 -12.38 9.73 0.58
C SER A 112 -13.09 10.98 0.08
N LYS A 113 -14.36 10.83 -0.29
CA LYS A 113 -15.28 11.94 -0.59
C LYS A 113 -15.99 12.47 0.66
N ASP A 114 -15.57 12.03 1.82
CA ASP A 114 -16.18 12.41 3.10
C ASP A 114 -15.84 13.86 3.46
N LYS A 115 -16.83 14.63 3.88
CA LYS A 115 -16.64 16.03 4.32
C LYS A 115 -15.87 16.14 5.64
N ASN A 116 -15.87 15.07 6.44
CA ASN A 116 -15.14 14.94 7.70
C ASN A 116 -14.32 13.65 7.69
N PRO A 117 -13.24 13.58 6.90
CA PRO A 117 -12.44 12.38 6.81
C PRO A 117 -11.80 12.07 8.16
N LYS A 118 -11.98 10.83 8.61
CA LYS A 118 -11.29 10.26 9.76
C LYS A 118 -10.18 9.35 9.30
N TRP A 119 -9.28 9.03 10.22
CA TRP A 119 -8.31 7.98 9.95
C TRP A 119 -9.03 6.66 9.63
N PRO A 120 -8.70 5.98 8.53
CA PRO A 120 -9.39 4.75 8.17
C PRO A 120 -9.12 3.65 9.20
N LYS A 121 -10.11 2.80 9.44
CA LYS A 121 -9.99 1.65 10.32
C LYS A 121 -8.92 0.69 9.78
N LEU A 122 -7.90 0.43 10.57
CA LEU A 122 -6.86 -0.54 10.24
C LEU A 122 -7.40 -1.98 10.30
N PRO A 123 -6.82 -2.91 9.53
CA PRO A 123 -7.14 -4.33 9.64
C PRO A 123 -6.99 -4.83 11.07
N SER A 124 -7.85 -5.76 11.49
CA SER A 124 -7.87 -6.24 12.88
C SER A 124 -6.56 -6.92 13.30
N TRP A 125 -5.86 -7.53 12.35
CA TRP A 125 -4.62 -8.27 12.54
C TRP A 125 -3.35 -7.41 12.46
N TYR A 126 -3.47 -6.12 12.05
CA TYR A 126 -2.32 -5.22 11.92
C TYR A 126 -2.66 -3.81 12.43
N LYS A 127 -2.17 -3.44 13.61
CA LYS A 127 -2.38 -2.12 14.23
C LYS A 127 -1.10 -1.43 14.66
N GLN A 128 0.00 -2.17 14.71
CA GLN A 128 1.33 -1.70 15.08
C GLN A 128 2.41 -2.58 14.42
N PRO A 129 3.66 -2.12 14.28
CA PRO A 129 4.72 -2.87 13.59
C PRO A 129 4.95 -4.28 14.14
N SER A 130 4.82 -4.48 15.45
CA SER A 130 4.96 -5.81 16.08
C SER A 130 3.92 -6.84 15.65
N ASP A 131 2.82 -6.41 15.02
CA ASP A 131 1.75 -7.28 14.57
C ASP A 131 2.08 -7.98 13.23
N LEU A 132 3.17 -7.59 12.55
CA LEU A 132 3.66 -8.28 11.34
C LEU A 132 3.91 -9.77 11.59
N LYS A 133 4.21 -10.18 12.81
CA LYS A 133 4.30 -11.59 13.19
C LYS A 133 3.02 -12.39 12.89
N ASN A 134 1.85 -11.73 12.89
CA ASN A 134 0.58 -12.39 12.59
C ASN A 134 0.50 -12.89 11.14
N LEU A 135 1.29 -12.32 10.21
CA LEU A 135 1.41 -12.82 8.85
C LEU A 135 2.18 -14.15 8.80
N VAL A 136 3.19 -14.31 9.65
CA VAL A 136 4.05 -15.50 9.70
C VAL A 136 3.33 -16.70 10.29
N TYR A 137 2.53 -16.49 11.33
CA TYR A 137 1.85 -17.58 12.05
C TYR A 137 0.58 -18.10 11.38
N ASN A 138 -0.01 -17.33 10.48
CA ASN A 138 -1.30 -17.70 9.89
C ASN A 138 -1.24 -18.33 8.51
N ASN A 139 -0.10 -18.41 7.82
CA ASN A 139 -0.09 -18.87 6.42
C ASN A 139 1.25 -19.33 5.82
N VAL A 140 2.17 -19.82 6.61
CA VAL A 140 3.35 -20.50 6.04
C VAL A 140 3.35 -21.97 6.42
#